data_57de7c731742699a4411420096dddeee
#
_entry.id   57de7c731742699a4411420096dddeee
#
_cell.length_a   1.000
_cell.length_b   1.000
_cell.length_c   1.000
_cell.angle_alpha   90.00
_cell.angle_beta   90.00
_cell.angle_gamma   90.00
#
_symmetry.space_group_name_H-M   'P 1'
#
loop_
_entity.id
_entity.type
_entity.pdbx_description
1 polymer ?
#
loop_
_entity_poly.entity_id
_entity_poly.type
_entity_poly.pdbx_seq_one_letter_code
_entity_poly.pdbx_strand_id
1 'polypeptide(L)'
;MSNEVGPPGQKIILLTENGDAVLGSHRPHPDANIERADGLSGMFCFIYRNEGCPISSSALIREAVGLTAARWGVDTFWTYVATDQIASEIPGYCFRRAGFRRDKLYHSNRLPLGPMIRLYMSPEKVLRCLNELKQTRIC
;
A
#
# COMPACT_ATOMS: atom_id res chain seq x y z
N MET A 1 10.81 -24.85 4.95
CA MET A 1 9.61 -24.39 4.24
C MET A 1 9.23 -23.00 4.72
N SER A 2 9.15 -22.07 3.81
CA SER A 2 8.86 -20.69 4.14
C SER A 2 7.37 -20.51 4.42
N ASN A 3 7.02 -19.87 5.54
CA ASN A 3 5.66 -19.48 5.88
C ASN A 3 5.37 -18.04 5.44
N GLU A 4 5.88 -17.68 4.27
CA GLU A 4 5.71 -16.33 3.76
C GLU A 4 4.25 -16.02 3.45
N VAL A 5 3.82 -14.83 3.86
CA VAL A 5 2.51 -14.28 3.57
C VAL A 5 2.64 -13.29 2.42
N GLY A 6 1.75 -13.39 1.44
CA GLY A 6 1.72 -12.49 0.30
C GLY A 6 2.59 -12.92 -0.87
N PRO A 7 2.78 -12.06 -1.88
CA PRO A 7 3.52 -12.39 -3.09
C PRO A 7 5.01 -12.59 -2.84
N PRO A 8 5.74 -13.28 -3.74
CA PRO A 8 7.18 -13.45 -3.61
C PRO A 8 7.92 -12.11 -3.76
N GLY A 9 9.06 -11.99 -3.09
CA GLY A 9 9.87 -10.78 -3.08
C GLY A 9 10.12 -10.27 -1.67
N GLN A 10 10.56 -9.02 -1.55
CA GLN A 10 10.76 -8.39 -0.26
C GLN A 10 9.42 -7.90 0.31
N LYS A 11 9.22 -8.09 1.61
CA LYS A 11 7.98 -7.73 2.30
C LYS A 11 8.27 -7.00 3.60
N ILE A 12 7.39 -6.07 3.93
CA ILE A 12 7.36 -5.41 5.24
C ILE A 12 5.94 -5.51 5.77
N ILE A 13 5.79 -6.03 6.97
CA ILE A 13 4.50 -6.08 7.67
C ILE A 13 4.56 -5.08 8.81
N LEU A 14 3.69 -4.08 8.75
CA LEU A 14 3.57 -3.04 9.77
C LEU A 14 2.31 -3.25 10.58
N LEU A 15 2.46 -3.29 11.88
CA LEU A 15 1.36 -3.45 12.83
C LEU A 15 1.32 -2.26 13.78
N THR A 16 0.13 -1.85 14.17
CA THR A 16 -0.03 -0.94 15.30
C THR A 16 0.38 -1.65 16.58
N GLU A 17 0.69 -0.87 17.61
CA GLU A 17 1.14 -1.40 18.91
C GLU A 17 0.18 -2.45 19.47
N ASN A 18 -1.12 -2.23 19.32
CA ASN A 18 -2.15 -3.16 19.81
C ASN A 18 -2.53 -4.23 18.80
N GLY A 19 -1.95 -4.22 17.59
CA GLY A 19 -2.30 -5.18 16.55
C GLY A 19 -3.67 -4.97 15.93
N ASP A 20 -4.31 -3.82 16.14
CA ASP A 20 -5.66 -3.51 15.63
C ASP A 20 -5.66 -2.94 14.20
N ALA A 21 -4.50 -2.71 13.63
CA ALA A 21 -4.37 -2.37 12.21
C ALA A 21 -3.09 -2.98 11.65
N VAL A 22 -3.13 -3.34 10.36
CA VAL A 22 -1.99 -3.93 9.67
C VAL A 22 -1.91 -3.38 8.25
N LEU A 23 -0.70 -3.12 7.77
CA LEU A 23 -0.42 -2.86 6.37
C LEU A 23 0.81 -3.65 5.95
N GLY A 24 0.66 -4.44 4.88
CA GLY A 24 1.75 -5.19 4.29
C GLY A 24 2.21 -4.56 2.99
N SER A 25 3.50 -4.26 2.89
CA SER A 25 4.15 -3.72 1.70
C SER A 25 5.01 -4.80 1.04
N HIS A 26 5.07 -4.73 -0.28
CA HIS A 26 5.82 -5.67 -1.11
C HIS A 26 6.58 -4.91 -2.18
N ARG A 27 7.76 -5.39 -2.50
CA ARG A 27 8.45 -5.00 -3.75
C ARG A 27 9.10 -6.23 -4.37
N PRO A 28 9.21 -6.28 -5.72
CA PRO A 28 9.94 -7.36 -6.37
C PRO A 28 11.38 -7.40 -5.88
N HIS A 29 11.93 -8.60 -5.75
CA HIS A 29 13.33 -8.76 -5.35
C HIS A 29 14.22 -8.14 -6.43
N PRO A 30 15.18 -7.26 -6.08
CA PRO A 30 15.98 -6.55 -7.09
C PRO A 30 16.84 -7.49 -7.94
N ASP A 31 17.19 -8.66 -7.42
CA ASP A 31 18.01 -9.64 -8.13
C ASP A 31 17.15 -10.68 -8.87
N ALA A 32 15.83 -10.61 -8.78
CA ALA A 32 14.97 -11.56 -9.46
C ALA A 32 14.73 -11.09 -10.90
N ASN A 33 15.01 -11.96 -11.88
CA ASN A 33 14.66 -11.73 -13.29
C ASN A 33 13.17 -11.99 -13.54
N ILE A 34 12.33 -11.78 -12.52
CA ILE A 34 10.89 -12.02 -12.61
C ILE A 34 10.20 -10.66 -12.59
N GLU A 35 9.62 -10.31 -13.73
CA GLU A 35 8.77 -9.14 -13.80
C GLU A 35 7.41 -9.45 -13.17
N ARG A 36 6.80 -8.42 -12.55
CA ARG A 36 5.42 -8.55 -12.09
C ARG A 36 4.50 -8.78 -13.30
N ALA A 37 3.43 -9.54 -13.06
CA ALA A 37 2.42 -9.79 -14.10
C ALA A 37 1.78 -8.51 -14.62
N ASP A 38 1.73 -7.44 -13.82
CA ASP A 38 1.20 -6.15 -14.23
C ASP A 38 2.22 -5.24 -14.92
N GLY A 39 3.48 -5.66 -15.03
CA GLY A 39 4.55 -4.89 -15.65
C GLY A 39 4.99 -3.65 -14.87
N LEU A 40 4.54 -3.49 -13.64
CA LEU A 40 4.85 -2.32 -12.83
C LEU A 40 6.07 -2.56 -11.94
N SER A 41 6.77 -1.48 -11.63
CA SER A 41 7.83 -1.45 -10.64
C SER A 41 7.45 -0.51 -9.51
N GLY A 42 8.13 -0.64 -8.37
CA GLY A 42 7.89 0.18 -7.20
C GLY A 42 7.48 -0.63 -6.00
N MET A 43 6.76 0.01 -5.09
CA MET A 43 6.27 -0.59 -3.86
C MET A 43 4.77 -0.85 -3.97
N PHE A 44 4.29 -1.90 -3.30
CA PHE A 44 2.90 -2.33 -3.40
C PHE A 44 2.34 -2.62 -2.02
N CYS A 45 1.15 -2.13 -1.74
CA CYS A 45 0.37 -2.58 -0.59
C CYS A 45 -0.40 -3.83 -1.01
N PHE A 46 -0.15 -4.97 -0.36
CA PHE A 46 -0.86 -6.21 -0.65
C PHE A 46 -1.92 -6.57 0.39
N ILE A 47 -1.88 -5.94 1.56
CA ILE A 47 -2.91 -6.10 2.58
C ILE A 47 -3.01 -4.82 3.41
N TYR A 48 -4.23 -4.41 3.69
CA TYR A 48 -4.51 -3.36 4.67
C TYR A 48 -5.79 -3.70 5.42
N ARG A 49 -5.73 -3.63 6.75
CA ARG A 49 -6.89 -3.77 7.62
C ARG A 49 -6.80 -2.81 8.79
N ASN A 50 -7.93 -2.22 9.14
CA ASN A 50 -8.09 -1.44 10.37
C ASN A 50 -9.31 -2.01 11.10
N GLU A 51 -9.07 -2.64 12.24
CA GLU A 51 -10.08 -3.32 13.04
C GLU A 51 -10.35 -2.55 14.34
N GLY A 52 -10.68 -1.28 14.21
CA GLY A 52 -11.05 -0.45 15.34
C GLY A 52 -9.94 0.39 15.95
N CYS A 53 -8.80 0.55 15.26
CA CYS A 53 -7.77 1.48 15.70
C CYS A 53 -8.33 2.90 15.76
N PRO A 54 -8.12 3.64 16.86
CA PRO A 54 -8.63 5.02 16.98
C PRO A 54 -7.96 6.01 16.04
N ILE A 55 -6.78 5.68 15.52
CA ILE A 55 -6.10 6.52 14.53
C ILE A 55 -6.78 6.33 13.17
N SER A 56 -6.99 7.42 12.43
CA SER A 56 -7.65 7.34 11.13
C SER A 56 -6.86 6.47 10.15
N SER A 57 -7.58 5.76 9.29
CA SER A 57 -6.96 4.92 8.27
C SER A 57 -6.02 5.70 7.36
N SER A 58 -6.40 6.91 6.95
CA SER A 58 -5.54 7.74 6.10
C SER A 58 -4.23 8.11 6.79
N ALA A 59 -4.26 8.39 8.09
CA ALA A 59 -3.04 8.68 8.87
C ALA A 59 -2.15 7.44 8.98
N LEU A 60 -2.74 6.28 9.25
CA LEU A 60 -2.00 5.00 9.32
C LEU A 60 -1.36 4.65 7.98
N ILE A 61 -2.08 4.84 6.87
CA ILE A 61 -1.55 4.58 5.53
C ILE A 61 -0.37 5.51 5.22
N ARG A 62 -0.48 6.81 5.51
CA ARG A 62 0.61 7.75 5.29
C ARG A 62 1.85 7.40 6.10
N GLU A 63 1.68 7.02 7.35
CA GLU A 63 2.79 6.58 8.21
C GLU A 63 3.43 5.32 7.64
N ALA A 64 2.63 4.35 7.22
CA ALA A 64 3.12 3.09 6.65
C ALA A 64 3.88 3.32 5.34
N VAL A 65 3.40 4.22 4.48
CA VAL A 65 4.10 4.59 3.25
C VAL A 65 5.45 5.22 3.59
N GLY A 66 5.49 6.14 4.56
CA GLY A 66 6.72 6.77 5.01
C GLY A 66 7.73 5.77 5.58
N LEU A 67 7.27 4.84 6.41
CA LEU A 67 8.13 3.78 6.98
C LEU A 67 8.67 2.85 5.91
N THR A 68 7.85 2.48 4.94
CA THR A 68 8.26 1.64 3.82
C THR A 68 9.32 2.34 2.97
N ALA A 69 9.10 3.62 2.66
CA ALA A 69 10.07 4.42 1.90
C ALA A 69 11.38 4.63 2.67
N ALA A 70 11.31 4.76 4.00
CA ALA A 70 12.52 4.87 4.82
C ALA A 70 13.38 3.62 4.70
N ARG A 71 12.77 2.46 4.51
CA ARG A 71 13.49 1.20 4.38
C ARG A 71 13.96 0.91 2.97
N TRP A 72 13.14 1.16 1.96
CA TRP A 72 13.41 0.75 0.57
C TRP A 72 13.76 1.91 -0.37
N GLY A 73 13.60 3.15 0.08
CA GLY A 73 13.77 4.32 -0.78
C GLY A 73 12.42 4.82 -1.33
N VAL A 74 12.45 6.03 -1.86
CA VAL A 74 11.27 6.67 -2.41
C VAL A 74 11.01 6.13 -3.81
N ASP A 75 9.79 5.65 -4.04
CA ASP A 75 9.32 5.16 -5.34
C ASP A 75 7.80 5.27 -5.38
N THR A 76 7.20 4.97 -6.52
CA THR A 76 5.75 4.90 -6.66
C THR A 76 5.19 3.80 -5.75
N PHE A 77 4.09 4.10 -5.09
CA PHE A 77 3.40 3.15 -4.21
C PHE A 77 2.04 2.81 -4.82
N TRP A 78 1.78 1.52 -5.02
CA TRP A 78 0.59 1.02 -5.69
C TRP A 78 -0.29 0.23 -4.73
N THR A 79 -1.59 0.21 -5.00
CA THR A 79 -2.51 -0.71 -4.33
C THR A 79 -3.69 -1.03 -5.25
N TYR A 80 -4.31 -2.18 -5.02
CA TYR A 80 -5.50 -2.64 -5.75
C TYR A 80 -6.67 -2.73 -4.79
N VAL A 81 -7.83 -2.29 -5.24
CA VAL A 81 -9.05 -2.28 -4.43
C VAL A 81 -10.16 -2.99 -5.20
N ALA A 82 -10.75 -4.02 -4.58
CA ALA A 82 -11.92 -4.71 -5.12
C ALA A 82 -13.16 -3.83 -4.89
N THR A 83 -13.84 -3.43 -5.97
CA THR A 83 -14.91 -2.44 -5.88
C THR A 83 -16.22 -3.00 -5.37
N ASP A 84 -16.46 -4.29 -5.56
CA ASP A 84 -17.70 -4.97 -5.16
C ASP A 84 -17.69 -5.51 -3.73
N GLN A 85 -16.55 -5.52 -3.06
CA GLN A 85 -16.39 -6.04 -1.71
C GLN A 85 -16.33 -4.97 -0.63
N ILE A 86 -16.47 -3.70 -1.02
CA ILE A 86 -16.35 -2.57 -0.11
C ILE A 86 -17.70 -1.87 0.00
N ALA A 87 -18.18 -1.68 1.23
CA ALA A 87 -19.43 -1.01 1.50
C ALA A 87 -19.41 0.50 1.27
N SER A 88 -18.27 1.08 0.89
CA SER A 88 -18.12 2.51 0.64
C SER A 88 -18.56 2.88 -0.78
N GLU A 89 -19.24 4.01 -0.93
CA GLU A 89 -19.59 4.58 -2.23
C GLU A 89 -18.35 4.99 -3.04
N ILE A 90 -17.23 5.25 -2.35
CA ILE A 90 -15.96 5.61 -2.99
C ILE A 90 -14.94 4.52 -2.68
N PRO A 91 -14.72 3.57 -3.62
CA PRO A 91 -13.73 2.52 -3.39
C PRO A 91 -12.35 3.09 -3.10
N GLY A 92 -11.69 2.57 -2.07
CA GLY A 92 -10.36 3.03 -1.68
C GLY A 92 -10.34 4.40 -1.03
N TYR A 93 -11.44 4.82 -0.40
CA TYR A 93 -11.58 6.14 0.21
C TYR A 93 -10.42 6.49 1.15
N CYS A 94 -10.04 5.59 2.04
CA CYS A 94 -8.94 5.86 2.99
C CYS A 94 -7.58 6.01 2.28
N PHE A 95 -7.34 5.26 1.20
CA PHE A 95 -6.16 5.44 0.38
C PHE A 95 -6.17 6.78 -0.35
N ARG A 96 -7.32 7.19 -0.89
CA ARG A 96 -7.46 8.49 -1.56
C ARG A 96 -7.25 9.64 -0.59
N ARG A 97 -7.77 9.52 0.63
CA ARG A 97 -7.53 10.49 1.70
C ARG A 97 -6.05 10.56 2.08
N ALA A 98 -5.33 9.47 1.98
CA ALA A 98 -3.89 9.44 2.23
C ALA A 98 -3.06 10.07 1.10
N GLY A 99 -3.64 10.28 -0.07
CA GLY A 99 -2.97 10.90 -1.21
C GLY A 99 -2.84 10.01 -2.43
N PHE A 100 -3.42 8.83 -2.42
CA PHE A 100 -3.47 7.95 -3.60
C PHE A 100 -4.47 8.49 -4.62
N ARG A 101 -4.17 8.22 -5.89
CA ARG A 101 -5.03 8.57 -7.03
C ARG A 101 -5.36 7.33 -7.83
N ARG A 102 -6.52 7.33 -8.50
CA ARG A 102 -6.91 6.24 -9.38
C ARG A 102 -6.08 6.27 -10.66
N ASP A 103 -5.54 5.11 -11.04
CA ASP A 103 -4.97 4.90 -12.35
C ASP A 103 -6.10 4.59 -13.33
N LYS A 104 -6.47 5.57 -14.13
CA LYS A 104 -7.60 5.49 -15.04
C LYS A 104 -7.36 4.55 -16.21
N LEU A 105 -6.11 4.18 -16.46
CA LEU A 105 -5.75 3.27 -17.56
C LEU A 105 -5.92 1.81 -17.19
N TYR A 106 -6.12 1.53 -15.90
CA TYR A 106 -6.25 0.15 -15.42
C TYR A 106 -7.72 -0.27 -15.39
N HIS A 107 -8.01 -1.38 -16.05
CA HIS A 107 -9.31 -2.05 -15.99
C HIS A 107 -9.08 -3.53 -15.79
N SER A 108 -9.68 -4.11 -14.77
CA SER A 108 -9.62 -5.55 -14.52
C SER A 108 -10.94 -6.08 -13.99
N ASN A 109 -11.39 -7.16 -14.60
CA ASN A 109 -12.55 -7.94 -14.16
C ASN A 109 -12.11 -9.35 -13.76
N ARG A 110 -10.96 -9.49 -13.10
CA ARG A 110 -10.42 -10.78 -12.71
C ARG A 110 -11.38 -11.54 -11.81
N LEU A 111 -11.83 -12.70 -12.26
CA LEU A 111 -12.55 -13.66 -11.44
C LEU A 111 -11.55 -14.49 -10.63
N PRO A 112 -11.86 -14.85 -9.37
CA PRO A 112 -13.12 -14.61 -8.64
C PRO A 112 -13.19 -13.26 -7.92
N LEU A 113 -12.19 -12.41 -8.05
CA LEU A 113 -12.08 -11.16 -7.27
C LEU A 113 -13.01 -10.05 -7.75
N GLY A 114 -13.60 -10.19 -8.96
CA GLY A 114 -14.48 -9.19 -9.52
C GLY A 114 -13.74 -7.94 -10.00
N PRO A 115 -14.48 -6.84 -10.23
CA PRO A 115 -13.88 -5.60 -10.69
C PRO A 115 -12.91 -5.01 -9.66
N MET A 116 -11.76 -4.55 -10.14
CA MET A 116 -10.73 -3.92 -9.30
C MET A 116 -10.33 -2.59 -9.89
N ILE A 117 -10.01 -1.65 -9.03
CA ILE A 117 -9.34 -0.41 -9.42
C ILE A 117 -7.91 -0.44 -8.89
N ARG A 118 -7.03 0.26 -9.60
CA ARG A 118 -5.65 0.44 -9.18
C ARG A 118 -5.46 1.89 -8.74
N LEU A 119 -4.89 2.05 -7.55
CA LEU A 119 -4.56 3.35 -6.99
C LEU A 119 -3.05 3.48 -6.87
N TYR A 120 -2.54 4.70 -6.97
CA TYR A 120 -1.11 4.95 -6.84
C TYR A 120 -0.85 6.25 -6.08
N MET A 121 0.29 6.28 -5.40
CA MET A 121 0.86 7.50 -4.82
C MET A 121 2.17 7.78 -5.55
N SER A 122 2.31 8.99 -6.11
CA SER A 122 3.52 9.39 -6.83
C SER A 122 4.74 9.44 -5.91
N PRO A 123 5.96 9.31 -6.45
CA PRO A 123 7.18 9.44 -5.63
C PRO A 123 7.25 10.74 -4.85
N GLU A 124 6.78 11.85 -5.41
CA GLU A 124 6.74 13.14 -4.72
C GLU A 124 5.90 13.09 -3.44
N LYS A 125 4.74 12.46 -3.52
CA LYS A 125 3.86 12.31 -2.35
C LYS A 125 4.41 11.28 -1.36
N VAL A 126 5.05 10.23 -1.83
CA VAL A 126 5.75 9.26 -0.97
C VAL A 126 6.85 9.97 -0.19
N LEU A 127 7.60 10.85 -0.83
CA LEU A 127 8.62 11.66 -0.16
C LEU A 127 8.00 12.55 0.92
N ARG A 128 6.84 13.14 0.67
CA ARG A 128 6.14 13.92 1.70
C ARG A 128 5.78 13.08 2.92
N CYS A 129 5.30 11.87 2.71
CA CYS A 129 5.02 10.95 3.81
C CYS A 129 6.27 10.63 4.63
N LEU A 130 7.40 10.41 3.95
CA LEU A 130 8.68 10.18 4.60
C LEU A 130 9.13 11.41 5.40
N ASN A 131 8.97 12.61 4.85
CA ASN A 131 9.35 13.85 5.52
C ASN A 131 8.46 14.12 6.74
N GLU A 132 7.17 13.86 6.66
CA GLU A 132 6.26 13.96 7.79
C GLU A 132 6.68 13.04 8.93
N LEU A 133 7.09 11.82 8.61
CA LEU A 133 7.57 10.86 9.58
C LEU A 133 8.84 11.35 10.29
N LYS A 134 9.79 11.93 9.54
CA LYS A 134 11.03 12.49 10.09
C LYS A 134 10.75 13.67 11.03
N GLN A 135 9.81 14.54 10.66
CA GLN A 135 9.42 15.68 11.50
C GLN A 135 8.83 15.21 12.82
N THR A 136 8.00 14.18 12.80
CA THR A 136 7.38 13.63 14.01
C THR A 136 8.43 13.05 14.96
N ARG A 137 9.52 12.52 14.44
CA ARG A 137 10.59 11.88 15.24
C ARG A 137 11.59 12.86 15.84
N ILE A 138 11.58 14.10 15.44
CA ILE A 138 12.54 15.10 15.92
C ILE A 138 12.10 15.71 17.27
N CYS A 139 10.93 15.43 17.71
CA CYS A 139 10.44 15.92 18.99
C CYS A 139 11.04 15.18 20.17
#